data_386847155e14d85fd1b8a0fe4ba96d90
#
_entry.id   386847155e14d85fd1b8a0fe4ba96d90
#
_cell.length_a   1.000
_cell.length_b   1.000
_cell.length_c   1.000
_cell.angle_alpha   90.00
_cell.angle_beta   90.00
_cell.angle_gamma   90.00
#
_symmetry.space_group_name_H-M   'P 1'
#
loop_
_entity.id
_entity.type
_entity.pdbx_description
1 polymer ?
#
loop_
_entity_poly.entity_id
_entity_poly.type
_entity_poly.pdbx_seq_one_letter_code
_entity_poly.pdbx_strand_id
1 'polypeptide(L)'
;MKRRGPKKKLSWDERFEIIAIARDGQPIEPMWTKNAFVAQCGVLVRDKIPISIQQWLKPATKDPEVSYVNDMQKNDLWTELKSNFTLLPEDDPEKPVKEQLIKSFALKGMAQLFSRWKKELNKSVENKETPEFIGRFEKLRDQWDAFVDNKTSERSKKMSVTNKKNAAKNKLHHRMGSGGYLKARPKWAKSERDMLDKGIEPQTMNWPDRCRTWFFGAGGT
;
A
#
# COMPACT_ATOMS: atom_id res chain seq x y z
N MET A 1 -0.73 20.27 15.16
CA MET A 1 -0.84 18.80 15.35
C MET A 1 0.55 18.22 15.44
N LYS A 2 0.93 17.54 16.55
CA LYS A 2 2.22 16.81 16.63
C LYS A 2 2.22 15.68 15.60
N ARG A 3 3.16 15.71 14.66
CA ARG A 3 3.37 14.59 13.72
C ARG A 3 3.77 13.35 14.52
N ARG A 4 3.09 12.22 14.29
CA ARG A 4 3.50 10.93 14.86
C ARG A 4 4.91 10.61 14.38
N GLY A 5 5.79 10.28 15.32
CA GLY A 5 7.15 9.85 15.00
C GLY A 5 7.20 8.60 14.11
N PRO A 6 8.36 8.29 13.54
CA PRO A 6 8.54 7.09 12.72
C PRO A 6 8.28 5.85 13.54
N LYS A 7 7.62 4.85 12.94
CA LYS A 7 7.45 3.53 13.56
C LYS A 7 8.79 2.82 13.62
N LYS A 8 9.08 2.21 14.78
CA LYS A 8 10.26 1.38 15.00
C LYS A 8 10.01 -0.05 14.51
N LYS A 9 11.08 -0.75 14.19
CA LYS A 9 11.05 -2.20 13.96
C LYS A 9 10.69 -2.88 15.28
N LEU A 10 9.83 -3.91 15.20
CA LEU A 10 9.54 -4.76 16.36
C LEU A 10 10.79 -5.51 16.78
N SER A 11 10.95 -5.72 18.08
CA SER A 11 12.00 -6.58 18.61
C SER A 11 11.67 -8.05 18.33
N TRP A 12 12.69 -8.91 18.41
CA TRP A 12 12.56 -10.34 18.12
C TRP A 12 11.68 -11.10 19.13
N ASP A 13 11.51 -10.54 20.32
CA ASP A 13 10.70 -11.08 21.42
C ASP A 13 9.24 -10.59 21.39
N GLU A 14 8.94 -9.53 20.63
CA GLU A 14 7.56 -9.07 20.45
C GLU A 14 6.79 -10.01 19.53
N ARG A 15 5.71 -10.58 20.05
CA ARG A 15 4.79 -11.47 19.32
C ARG A 15 3.39 -10.90 19.28
N PHE A 16 2.79 -11.00 18.14
CA PHE A 16 1.42 -10.55 17.90
C PHE A 16 0.62 -11.67 17.26
N GLU A 17 -0.57 -11.90 17.74
CA GLU A 17 -1.45 -12.94 17.21
C GLU A 17 -2.45 -12.32 16.24
N ILE A 18 -2.65 -12.96 15.08
CA ILE A 18 -3.70 -12.64 14.11
C ILE A 18 -4.75 -13.74 14.19
N ILE A 19 -5.95 -13.39 14.68
CA ILE A 19 -7.03 -14.33 14.91
C ILE A 19 -7.96 -14.41 13.70
N ALA A 20 -8.22 -13.28 13.05
CA ALA A 20 -9.13 -13.22 11.91
C ALA A 20 -8.59 -12.33 10.79
N ILE A 21 -8.98 -12.69 9.56
CA ILE A 21 -8.64 -11.96 8.33
C ILE A 21 -9.87 -11.64 7.50
N ALA A 22 -9.80 -10.57 6.73
CA ALA A 22 -10.78 -10.26 5.70
C ALA A 22 -10.56 -11.15 4.45
N ARG A 23 -11.52 -11.15 3.54
CA ARG A 23 -11.50 -11.95 2.30
C ARG A 23 -10.26 -11.70 1.42
N ASP A 24 -9.65 -10.53 1.51
CA ASP A 24 -8.45 -10.16 0.76
C ASP A 24 -7.13 -10.46 1.49
N GLY A 25 -7.21 -11.14 2.64
CA GLY A 25 -6.08 -11.49 3.49
C GLY A 25 -5.66 -10.38 4.48
N GLN A 26 -6.41 -9.27 4.56
CA GLN A 26 -6.10 -8.22 5.54
C GLN A 26 -6.36 -8.73 6.96
N PRO A 27 -5.38 -8.67 7.89
CA PRO A 27 -5.64 -8.88 9.31
C PRO A 27 -6.72 -7.91 9.80
N ILE A 28 -7.71 -8.42 10.54
CA ILE A 28 -8.79 -7.59 11.09
C ILE A 28 -8.87 -7.67 12.61
N GLU A 29 -8.52 -8.78 13.19
CA GLU A 29 -8.53 -9.00 14.64
C GLU A 29 -7.23 -9.59 15.16
N PRO A 30 -6.78 -9.10 16.32
CA PRO A 30 -7.19 -7.89 17.03
C PRO A 30 -6.79 -6.59 16.31
N MET A 31 -7.50 -5.50 16.55
CA MET A 31 -7.27 -4.21 15.85
C MET A 31 -5.84 -3.66 16.05
N TRP A 32 -5.24 -3.85 17.24
CA TRP A 32 -3.85 -3.39 17.49
C TRP A 32 -2.85 -4.20 16.68
N THR A 33 -3.06 -5.53 16.54
CA THR A 33 -2.22 -6.41 15.71
C THR A 33 -2.28 -6.01 14.24
N LYS A 34 -3.47 -5.72 13.71
CA LYS A 34 -3.63 -5.15 12.36
C LYS A 34 -2.75 -3.93 12.15
N ASN A 35 -2.78 -2.98 13.09
CA ASN A 35 -2.01 -1.74 12.98
C ASN A 35 -0.50 -2.00 13.07
N ALA A 36 -0.07 -2.91 13.94
CA ALA A 36 1.31 -3.34 14.06
C ALA A 36 1.79 -4.02 12.77
N PHE A 37 1.00 -4.93 12.21
CA PHE A 37 1.29 -5.65 10.97
C PHE A 37 1.54 -4.69 9.79
N VAL A 38 0.62 -3.79 9.55
CA VAL A 38 0.75 -2.80 8.46
C VAL A 38 1.93 -1.84 8.70
N ALA A 39 2.17 -1.46 9.98
CA ALA A 39 3.31 -0.62 10.31
C ALA A 39 4.65 -1.33 10.05
N GLN A 40 4.76 -2.61 10.43
CA GLN A 40 5.98 -3.41 10.19
C GLN A 40 6.23 -3.66 8.71
N CYS A 41 5.22 -3.87 7.88
CA CYS A 41 5.40 -3.89 6.42
C CYS A 41 6.17 -2.64 5.92
N GLY A 42 5.82 -1.46 6.43
CA GLY A 42 6.50 -0.21 6.05
C GLY A 42 7.90 -0.07 6.63
N VAL A 43 8.14 -0.59 7.82
CA VAL A 43 9.48 -0.60 8.44
C VAL A 43 10.40 -1.51 7.65
N LEU A 44 9.98 -2.75 7.39
CA LEU A 44 10.78 -3.75 6.68
C LEU A 44 11.15 -3.31 5.26
N VAL A 45 10.22 -2.70 4.54
CA VAL A 45 10.51 -2.16 3.20
C VAL A 45 11.64 -1.13 3.24
N ARG A 46 11.60 -0.19 4.18
CA ARG A 46 12.65 0.83 4.32
C ARG A 46 13.98 0.26 4.82
N ASP A 47 13.91 -0.80 5.62
CA ASP A 47 15.08 -1.43 6.20
C ASP A 47 15.82 -2.36 5.23
N LYS A 48 15.07 -3.09 4.39
CA LYS A 48 15.61 -4.20 3.60
C LYS A 48 15.68 -3.93 2.10
N ILE A 49 14.83 -3.06 1.57
CA ILE A 49 14.79 -2.83 0.13
C ILE A 49 15.56 -1.55 -0.22
N PRO A 50 16.66 -1.67 -0.97
CA PRO A 50 17.42 -0.52 -1.42
C PRO A 50 16.58 0.46 -2.24
N ILE A 51 16.76 1.76 -2.00
CA ILE A 51 16.07 2.81 -2.78
C ILE A 51 16.57 2.92 -4.22
N SER A 52 17.75 2.38 -4.50
CA SER A 52 18.30 2.25 -5.85
C SER A 52 17.47 1.31 -6.74
N ILE A 53 16.75 0.34 -6.16
CA ILE A 53 15.83 -0.52 -6.92
C ILE A 53 14.72 0.35 -7.53
N GLN A 54 14.53 0.22 -8.85
CA GLN A 54 13.64 1.12 -9.59
C GLN A 54 12.17 0.80 -9.39
N GLN A 55 11.80 -0.49 -9.34
CA GLN A 55 10.39 -0.90 -9.24
C GLN A 55 10.19 -2.17 -8.42
N TRP A 56 8.94 -2.41 -7.98
CA TRP A 56 8.58 -3.57 -7.18
C TRP A 56 8.36 -4.84 -8.01
N LEU A 57 7.73 -4.69 -9.16
CA LEU A 57 7.41 -5.81 -10.05
C LEU A 57 8.50 -6.00 -11.10
N LYS A 58 8.68 -7.27 -11.52
CA LYS A 58 9.49 -7.58 -12.70
C LYS A 58 8.94 -6.82 -13.92
N PRO A 59 9.79 -6.14 -14.70
CA PRO A 59 9.34 -5.47 -15.90
C PRO A 59 8.80 -6.49 -16.93
N ALA A 60 7.77 -6.09 -17.68
CA ALA A 60 7.21 -6.91 -18.75
C ALA A 60 8.21 -7.12 -19.90
N THR A 61 9.03 -6.10 -20.15
CA THR A 61 10.13 -6.17 -21.13
C THR A 61 11.40 -6.63 -20.44
N LYS A 62 12.21 -7.48 -21.11
CA LYS A 62 13.54 -7.88 -20.61
C LYS A 62 14.52 -6.70 -20.77
N ASP A 63 14.36 -5.68 -19.97
CA ASP A 63 15.28 -4.55 -19.90
C ASP A 63 16.27 -4.80 -18.74
N PRO A 64 17.54 -5.15 -19.03
CA PRO A 64 18.53 -5.47 -18.00
C PRO A 64 18.90 -4.28 -17.12
N GLU A 65 18.61 -3.06 -17.57
CA GLU A 65 18.90 -1.85 -16.79
C GLU A 65 17.85 -1.56 -15.72
N VAL A 66 16.69 -2.24 -15.75
CA VAL A 66 15.63 -2.03 -14.78
C VAL A 66 15.74 -2.98 -13.60
N SER A 67 16.20 -2.46 -12.48
CA SER A 67 16.23 -3.20 -11.23
C SER A 67 14.84 -3.30 -10.60
N TYR A 68 14.50 -4.47 -10.06
CA TYR A 68 13.22 -4.74 -9.41
C TYR A 68 13.39 -5.61 -8.17
N VAL A 69 12.39 -5.58 -7.27
CA VAL A 69 12.39 -6.45 -6.08
C VAL A 69 12.13 -7.88 -6.52
N ASN A 70 13.14 -8.73 -6.41
CA ASN A 70 13.05 -10.13 -6.81
C ASN A 70 12.28 -11.00 -5.80
N ASP A 71 12.00 -12.24 -6.15
CA ASP A 71 11.18 -13.12 -5.32
C ASP A 71 11.92 -13.57 -4.05
N MET A 72 13.26 -13.67 -4.07
CA MET A 72 14.06 -13.91 -2.88
C MET A 72 13.87 -12.79 -1.87
N GLN A 73 14.05 -11.53 -2.27
CA GLN A 73 13.83 -10.37 -1.42
C GLN A 73 12.39 -10.30 -0.86
N LYS A 74 11.39 -10.64 -1.68
CA LYS A 74 9.99 -10.71 -1.21
C LYS A 74 9.77 -11.81 -0.18
N ASN A 75 10.41 -12.97 -0.37
CA ASN A 75 10.34 -14.05 0.59
C ASN A 75 11.05 -13.71 1.90
N ASP A 76 12.20 -13.04 1.85
CA ASP A 76 12.92 -12.56 3.04
C ASP A 76 12.08 -11.58 3.84
N LEU A 77 11.43 -10.62 3.14
CA LEU A 77 10.49 -9.68 3.78
C LEU A 77 9.33 -10.41 4.47
N TRP A 78 8.77 -11.42 3.80
CA TRP A 78 7.70 -12.24 4.37
C TRP A 78 8.13 -13.03 5.58
N THR A 79 9.28 -13.71 5.51
CA THR A 79 9.83 -14.50 6.60
C THR A 79 10.10 -13.63 7.82
N GLU A 80 10.69 -12.46 7.62
CA GLU A 80 10.96 -11.53 8.71
C GLU A 80 9.68 -10.91 9.28
N LEU A 81 8.70 -10.57 8.44
CA LEU A 81 7.39 -10.12 8.92
C LEU A 81 6.72 -11.21 9.77
N LYS A 82 6.68 -12.44 9.24
CA LYS A 82 6.07 -13.59 9.91
C LYS A 82 6.71 -13.90 11.28
N SER A 83 7.99 -13.59 11.46
CA SER A 83 8.68 -13.87 12.73
C SER A 83 8.09 -13.17 13.94
N ASN A 84 7.42 -12.04 13.77
CA ASN A 84 6.74 -11.31 14.84
C ASN A 84 5.22 -11.57 14.93
N PHE A 85 4.66 -12.40 14.05
CA PHE A 85 3.21 -12.63 14.00
C PHE A 85 2.88 -14.10 13.98
N THR A 86 2.10 -14.55 14.95
CA THR A 86 1.44 -15.86 14.91
C THR A 86 0.22 -15.71 14.00
N LEU A 87 0.23 -16.43 12.88
CA LEU A 87 -0.82 -16.33 11.86
C LEU A 87 -1.87 -17.41 12.11
N LEU A 88 -3.03 -17.00 12.58
CA LEU A 88 -4.21 -17.85 12.73
C LEU A 88 -4.03 -19.00 13.75
N PRO A 89 -5.10 -19.47 14.37
CA PRO A 89 -5.08 -20.66 15.24
C PRO A 89 -4.52 -21.90 14.52
N GLU A 90 -3.88 -22.78 15.29
CA GLU A 90 -3.28 -24.00 14.74
C GLU A 90 -4.33 -24.99 14.22
N ASP A 91 -5.52 -24.96 14.78
CA ASP A 91 -6.67 -25.81 14.44
C ASP A 91 -7.52 -25.27 13.28
N ASP A 92 -7.14 -24.13 12.68
CA ASP A 92 -7.86 -23.60 11.51
C ASP A 92 -7.58 -24.47 10.28
N PRO A 93 -8.59 -25.20 9.75
CA PRO A 93 -8.42 -26.12 8.62
C PRO A 93 -8.01 -25.40 7.31
N GLU A 94 -8.32 -24.11 7.20
CA GLU A 94 -7.97 -23.28 6.04
C GLU A 94 -6.69 -22.47 6.24
N LYS A 95 -5.96 -22.70 7.35
CA LYS A 95 -4.76 -21.95 7.72
C LYS A 95 -3.77 -21.80 6.55
N PRO A 96 -3.40 -22.85 5.78
CA PRO A 96 -2.45 -22.71 4.67
C PRO A 96 -2.94 -21.76 3.58
N VAL A 97 -4.22 -21.81 3.24
CA VAL A 97 -4.82 -20.94 2.21
C VAL A 97 -4.89 -19.50 2.72
N LYS A 98 -5.36 -19.32 3.95
CA LYS A 98 -5.45 -18.00 4.60
C LYS A 98 -4.07 -17.36 4.78
N GLU A 99 -3.03 -18.14 5.10
CA GLU A 99 -1.66 -17.65 5.20
C GLU A 99 -1.14 -17.12 3.85
N GLN A 100 -1.46 -17.76 2.74
CA GLN A 100 -1.13 -17.25 1.40
C GLN A 100 -1.88 -15.94 1.07
N LEU A 101 -3.12 -15.81 1.52
CA LEU A 101 -3.86 -14.55 1.39
C LEU A 101 -3.21 -13.42 2.19
N ILE A 102 -2.80 -13.70 3.44
CA ILE A 102 -2.07 -12.73 4.29
C ILE A 102 -0.76 -12.33 3.62
N LYS A 103 0.01 -13.28 3.10
CA LYS A 103 1.25 -13.02 2.37
C LYS A 103 1.00 -12.12 1.15
N SER A 104 -0.01 -12.44 0.35
CA SER A 104 -0.39 -11.65 -0.82
C SER A 104 -0.79 -10.22 -0.44
N PHE A 105 -1.59 -10.06 0.61
CA PHE A 105 -1.97 -8.75 1.17
C PHE A 105 -0.74 -7.96 1.63
N ALA A 106 0.15 -8.60 2.41
CA ALA A 106 1.38 -7.97 2.92
C ALA A 106 2.26 -7.46 1.78
N LEU A 107 2.56 -8.31 0.79
CA LEU A 107 3.42 -7.94 -0.34
C LEU A 107 2.81 -6.85 -1.22
N LYS A 108 1.49 -6.84 -1.44
CA LYS A 108 0.78 -5.73 -2.11
C LYS A 108 0.89 -4.43 -1.32
N GLY A 109 0.70 -4.51 0.00
CA GLY A 109 0.87 -3.38 0.91
C GLY A 109 2.30 -2.84 0.90
N MET A 110 3.29 -3.72 0.96
CA MET A 110 4.71 -3.37 0.88
C MET A 110 5.07 -2.67 -0.44
N ALA A 111 4.53 -3.13 -1.57
CA ALA A 111 4.71 -2.47 -2.87
C ALA A 111 4.21 -1.02 -2.87
N GLN A 112 3.04 -0.78 -2.29
CA GLN A 112 2.49 0.57 -2.15
C GLN A 112 3.33 1.44 -1.21
N LEU A 113 3.81 0.86 -0.09
CA LEU A 113 4.65 1.56 0.87
C LEU A 113 6.02 1.91 0.27
N PHE A 114 6.61 1.02 -0.53
CA PHE A 114 7.83 1.28 -1.28
C PHE A 114 7.65 2.45 -2.27
N SER A 115 6.57 2.43 -3.04
CA SER A 115 6.26 3.52 -3.98
C SER A 115 6.06 4.86 -3.26
N ARG A 116 5.36 4.86 -2.12
CA ARG A 116 5.14 6.07 -1.30
C ARG A 116 6.46 6.58 -0.71
N TRP A 117 7.31 5.67 -0.22
CA TRP A 117 8.62 5.99 0.30
C TRP A 117 9.49 6.66 -0.76
N LYS A 118 9.60 6.06 -1.95
CA LYS A 118 10.34 6.65 -3.07
C LYS A 118 9.76 8.00 -3.52
N LYS A 119 8.44 8.16 -3.49
CA LYS A 119 7.78 9.44 -3.80
C LYS A 119 8.13 10.51 -2.77
N GLU A 120 8.22 10.16 -1.49
CA GLU A 120 8.65 11.08 -0.43
C GLU A 120 10.08 11.54 -0.68
N LEU A 121 11.00 10.61 -0.94
CA LEU A 121 12.41 10.93 -1.23
C LEU A 121 12.58 11.73 -2.53
N ASN A 122 11.76 11.44 -3.55
CA ASN A 122 11.81 12.17 -4.80
C ASN A 122 11.49 13.68 -4.63
N LYS A 123 10.68 14.04 -3.64
CA LYS A 123 10.41 15.46 -3.32
C LYS A 123 11.68 16.17 -2.85
N SER A 124 12.54 15.51 -2.06
CA SER A 124 13.83 16.07 -1.66
C SER A 124 14.73 16.29 -2.88
N VAL A 125 14.74 15.34 -3.82
CA VAL A 125 15.49 15.50 -5.08
C VAL A 125 14.95 16.68 -5.92
N GLU A 126 13.64 16.80 -6.05
CA GLU A 126 12.97 17.91 -6.77
C GLU A 126 13.29 19.26 -6.12
N ASN A 127 13.36 19.31 -4.78
CA ASN A 127 13.71 20.50 -4.02
C ASN A 127 15.23 20.77 -3.97
N LYS A 128 16.05 19.86 -4.49
CA LYS A 128 17.52 19.87 -4.37
C LYS A 128 18.01 19.85 -2.91
N GLU A 129 17.27 19.12 -2.07
CA GLU A 129 17.57 18.94 -0.65
C GLU A 129 18.13 17.54 -0.42
N THR A 130 19.16 17.43 0.43
CA THR A 130 19.66 16.15 0.92
C THR A 130 19.06 15.89 2.29
N PRO A 131 18.39 14.74 2.53
CA PRO A 131 17.86 14.45 3.85
C PRO A 131 19.00 14.27 4.87
N GLU A 132 18.76 14.66 6.11
CA GLU A 132 19.66 14.30 7.20
C GLU A 132 19.65 12.79 7.37
N PHE A 133 20.82 12.14 7.25
CA PHE A 133 20.94 10.68 7.32
C PHE A 133 20.94 10.17 8.77
N ILE A 134 19.83 10.42 9.47
CA ILE A 134 19.57 9.98 10.85
C ILE A 134 18.25 9.20 10.95
N GLY A 135 18.16 8.32 11.92
CA GLY A 135 16.96 7.53 12.18
C GLY A 135 16.53 6.74 10.96
N ARG A 136 15.33 6.98 10.44
CA ARG A 136 14.79 6.25 9.27
C ARG A 136 15.52 6.51 7.96
N PHE A 137 16.33 7.55 7.89
CA PHE A 137 17.11 7.93 6.71
C PHE A 137 18.59 7.48 6.77
N GLU A 138 19.01 6.92 7.90
CA GLU A 138 20.41 6.52 8.13
C GLU A 138 20.97 5.62 7.02
N LYS A 139 20.21 4.60 6.63
CA LYS A 139 20.59 3.65 5.58
C LYS A 139 20.54 4.21 4.16
N LEU A 140 20.11 5.45 3.98
CA LEU A 140 20.09 6.09 2.67
C LEU A 140 21.43 6.69 2.27
N ARG A 141 22.34 6.92 3.22
CA ARG A 141 23.60 7.62 2.98
C ARG A 141 24.36 7.05 1.77
N ASP A 142 24.56 5.73 1.77
CA ASP A 142 25.34 5.05 0.73
C ASP A 142 24.57 4.82 -0.58
N GLN A 143 23.28 5.14 -0.61
CA GLN A 143 22.39 4.90 -1.74
C GLN A 143 21.85 6.19 -2.35
N TRP A 144 22.08 7.32 -1.68
CA TRP A 144 21.44 8.58 -2.02
C TRP A 144 21.86 9.09 -3.39
N ASP A 145 23.15 9.12 -3.66
CA ASP A 145 23.69 9.63 -4.93
C ASP A 145 23.19 8.82 -6.12
N ALA A 146 23.26 7.49 -6.04
CA ALA A 146 22.71 6.60 -7.06
C ALA A 146 21.18 6.78 -7.26
N PHE A 147 20.45 7.09 -6.18
CA PHE A 147 19.03 7.40 -6.27
C PHE A 147 18.77 8.72 -6.98
N VAL A 148 19.56 9.77 -6.66
CA VAL A 148 19.48 11.09 -7.30
C VAL A 148 19.79 10.97 -8.79
N ASP A 149 20.88 10.29 -9.16
CA ASP A 149 21.28 10.06 -10.56
C ASP A 149 20.18 9.37 -11.36
N ASN A 150 19.58 8.32 -10.78
CA ASN A 150 18.46 7.64 -11.41
C ASN A 150 17.26 8.58 -11.63
N LYS A 151 16.92 9.41 -10.62
CA LYS A 151 15.77 10.33 -10.70
C LYS A 151 15.99 11.51 -11.64
N THR A 152 17.22 11.97 -11.78
CA THR A 152 17.60 13.08 -12.67
C THR A 152 17.92 12.64 -14.09
N SER A 153 18.04 11.32 -14.34
CA SER A 153 18.31 10.75 -15.66
C SER A 153 17.27 11.16 -16.71
N GLU A 154 17.68 11.28 -17.95
CA GLU A 154 16.78 11.57 -19.07
C GLU A 154 15.63 10.57 -19.23
N ARG A 155 15.90 9.30 -18.93
CA ARG A 155 14.87 8.24 -18.91
C ARG A 155 13.79 8.54 -17.88
N SER A 156 14.17 8.89 -16.65
CA SER A 156 13.23 9.22 -15.56
C SER A 156 12.45 10.50 -15.86
N LYS A 157 13.06 11.50 -16.45
CA LYS A 157 12.38 12.73 -16.89
C LYS A 157 11.34 12.45 -17.97
N LYS A 158 11.69 11.69 -19.01
CA LYS A 158 10.76 11.29 -20.07
C LYS A 158 9.57 10.51 -19.51
N MET A 159 9.83 9.55 -18.62
CA MET A 159 8.77 8.76 -17.96
C MET A 159 7.87 9.64 -17.09
N SER A 160 8.43 10.60 -16.36
CA SER A 160 7.67 11.56 -15.55
C SER A 160 6.73 12.40 -16.42
N VAL A 161 7.21 12.94 -17.55
CA VAL A 161 6.40 13.70 -18.50
C VAL A 161 5.26 12.85 -19.05
N THR A 162 5.54 11.63 -19.48
CA THR A 162 4.53 10.70 -19.98
C THR A 162 3.47 10.39 -18.94
N ASN A 163 3.88 10.11 -17.69
CA ASN A 163 2.95 9.81 -16.59
C ASN A 163 2.09 11.03 -16.24
N LYS A 164 2.65 12.24 -16.23
CA LYS A 164 1.90 13.49 -16.03
C LYS A 164 0.85 13.68 -17.13
N LYS A 165 1.22 13.46 -18.40
CA LYS A 165 0.27 13.51 -19.53
C LYS A 165 -0.85 12.47 -19.40
N ASN A 166 -0.52 11.24 -18.99
CA ASN A 166 -1.52 10.18 -18.79
C ASN A 166 -2.44 10.49 -17.60
N ALA A 167 -1.91 11.02 -16.50
CA ALA A 167 -2.71 11.44 -15.36
C ALA A 167 -3.67 12.58 -15.72
N ALA A 168 -3.24 13.54 -16.54
CA ALA A 168 -4.07 14.65 -17.00
C ALA A 168 -5.25 14.21 -17.89
N LYS A 169 -5.16 13.04 -18.54
CA LYS A 169 -6.27 12.45 -19.30
C LYS A 169 -7.39 11.90 -18.40
N ASN A 170 -7.13 11.65 -17.14
CA ASN A 170 -8.12 11.16 -16.19
C ASN A 170 -9.06 12.31 -15.79
N LYS A 171 -10.24 12.36 -16.39
CA LYS A 171 -11.27 13.37 -16.12
C LYS A 171 -12.18 12.99 -14.93
N LEU A 172 -12.17 11.71 -14.54
CA LEU A 172 -13.05 11.16 -13.52
C LEU A 172 -12.24 10.79 -12.28
N HIS A 173 -12.15 11.72 -11.34
CA HIS A 173 -11.46 11.46 -10.08
C HIS A 173 -12.43 10.86 -9.07
N HIS A 174 -12.04 9.73 -8.46
CA HIS A 174 -12.77 9.22 -7.31
C HIS A 174 -12.71 10.22 -6.15
N ARG A 175 -13.87 10.62 -5.66
CA ARG A 175 -14.01 11.54 -4.51
C ARG A 175 -14.09 10.80 -3.17
N MET A 176 -13.69 9.54 -3.14
CA MET A 176 -13.70 8.72 -1.94
C MET A 176 -12.44 8.98 -1.13
N GLY A 177 -12.58 9.53 0.06
CA GLY A 177 -11.47 9.75 0.99
C GLY A 177 -10.69 8.47 1.34
N SER A 178 -9.78 8.55 2.31
CA SER A 178 -8.86 7.46 2.73
C SER A 178 -9.52 6.14 3.13
N GLY A 179 -10.84 6.13 3.30
CA GLY A 179 -11.63 4.94 3.66
C GLY A 179 -12.01 4.03 2.49
N GLY A 180 -11.89 4.51 1.25
CA GLY A 180 -12.25 3.77 0.05
C GLY A 180 -13.69 3.24 0.04
N TYR A 181 -13.98 2.32 -0.86
CA TYR A 181 -15.29 1.68 -1.02
C TYR A 181 -15.79 0.96 0.24
N LEU A 182 -14.89 0.38 1.03
CA LEU A 182 -15.24 -0.39 2.23
C LEU A 182 -15.99 0.45 3.28
N LYS A 183 -15.59 1.72 3.45
CA LYS A 183 -16.27 2.66 4.36
C LYS A 183 -17.45 3.38 3.72
N ALA A 184 -17.45 3.51 2.42
CA ALA A 184 -18.47 4.24 1.69
C ALA A 184 -19.73 3.39 1.43
N ARG A 185 -19.58 2.12 1.04
CA ARG A 185 -20.68 1.20 0.73
C ARG A 185 -21.77 1.12 1.80
N PRO A 186 -21.46 0.94 3.11
CA PRO A 186 -22.49 0.91 4.13
C PRO A 186 -23.28 2.21 4.23
N LYS A 187 -22.62 3.36 3.99
CA LYS A 187 -23.28 4.68 4.01
C LYS A 187 -24.24 4.82 2.83
N TRP A 188 -23.83 4.41 1.64
CA TRP A 188 -24.68 4.42 0.44
C TRP A 188 -25.89 3.50 0.59
N ALA A 189 -25.67 2.28 1.07
CA ALA A 189 -26.75 1.34 1.33
C ALA A 189 -27.75 1.85 2.39
N LYS A 190 -27.27 2.62 3.38
CA LYS A 190 -28.15 3.29 4.34
C LYS A 190 -28.95 4.41 3.66
N SER A 191 -28.29 5.26 2.87
CA SER A 191 -28.95 6.36 2.16
C SER A 191 -30.05 5.85 1.22
N GLU A 192 -29.78 4.76 0.48
CA GLU A 192 -30.80 4.16 -0.39
C GLU A 192 -31.99 3.59 0.41
N ARG A 193 -31.75 2.97 1.56
CA ARG A 193 -32.84 2.51 2.45
C ARG A 193 -33.66 3.67 2.98
N ASP A 194 -33.00 4.74 3.45
CA ASP A 194 -33.66 5.94 3.95
C ASP A 194 -34.53 6.62 2.86
N MET A 195 -34.16 6.47 1.56
CA MET A 195 -34.98 6.94 0.44
C MET A 195 -36.21 6.04 0.23
N LEU A 196 -36.03 4.72 0.25
CA LEU A 196 -37.13 3.76 0.12
C LEU A 196 -38.15 3.89 1.25
N ASP A 197 -37.70 4.10 2.48
CA ASP A 197 -38.54 4.34 3.65
C ASP A 197 -39.41 5.60 3.50
N LYS A 198 -38.95 6.55 2.70
CA LYS A 198 -39.69 7.78 2.34
C LYS A 198 -40.55 7.63 1.08
N GLY A 199 -40.61 6.42 0.50
CA GLY A 199 -41.35 6.16 -0.74
C GLY A 199 -40.66 6.70 -2.00
N ILE A 200 -39.35 7.04 -1.91
CA ILE A 200 -38.54 7.53 -3.02
C ILE A 200 -37.72 6.36 -3.57
N GLU A 201 -37.93 6.01 -4.82
CA GLU A 201 -37.13 4.98 -5.47
C GLU A 201 -35.72 5.51 -5.83
N PRO A 202 -34.64 4.89 -5.30
CA PRO A 202 -33.28 5.31 -5.65
C PRO A 202 -33.01 5.07 -7.16
N GLN A 203 -32.45 6.06 -7.83
CA GLN A 203 -32.09 5.98 -9.26
C GLN A 203 -31.20 4.76 -9.58
N THR A 204 -30.42 4.30 -8.61
CA THR A 204 -29.45 3.20 -8.73
C THR A 204 -30.04 1.83 -8.40
N MET A 205 -31.32 1.72 -8.03
CA MET A 205 -31.91 0.51 -7.47
C MET A 205 -31.74 -0.73 -8.37
N ASN A 206 -31.93 -0.55 -9.68
CA ASN A 206 -31.86 -1.63 -10.67
C ASN A 206 -30.51 -1.69 -11.40
N TRP A 207 -29.50 -0.96 -10.92
CA TRP A 207 -28.19 -0.95 -11.57
C TRP A 207 -27.32 -2.12 -11.09
N PRO A 208 -26.47 -2.70 -11.96
CA PRO A 208 -25.46 -3.64 -11.54
C PRO A 208 -24.57 -3.05 -10.45
N ASP A 209 -24.16 -3.87 -9.47
CA ASP A 209 -23.36 -3.41 -8.29
C ASP A 209 -22.11 -2.62 -8.67
N ARG A 210 -21.45 -3.00 -9.78
CA ARG A 210 -20.29 -2.27 -10.30
C ARG A 210 -20.64 -0.86 -10.74
N CYS A 211 -21.77 -0.67 -11.42
CA CYS A 211 -22.23 0.63 -11.90
C CYS A 211 -22.65 1.53 -10.74
N ARG A 212 -23.42 0.98 -9.77
CA ARG A 212 -23.78 1.67 -8.54
C ARG A 212 -22.56 2.15 -7.78
N THR A 213 -21.61 1.24 -7.59
CA THR A 213 -20.36 1.53 -6.86
C THR A 213 -19.55 2.63 -7.57
N TRP A 214 -19.50 2.61 -8.89
CA TRP A 214 -18.83 3.64 -9.67
C TRP A 214 -19.54 5.00 -9.57
N PHE A 215 -20.85 5.02 -9.71
CA PHE A 215 -21.68 6.24 -9.64
C PHE A 215 -21.47 6.97 -8.31
N PHE A 216 -21.65 6.28 -7.20
CA PHE A 216 -21.44 6.86 -5.87
C PHE A 216 -19.97 7.24 -5.64
N GLY A 217 -19.02 6.47 -6.14
CA GLY A 217 -17.58 6.76 -6.05
C GLY A 217 -17.17 8.01 -6.83
N ALA A 218 -17.90 8.35 -7.87
CA ALA A 218 -17.72 9.58 -8.66
C ALA A 218 -18.42 10.81 -8.05
N GLY A 219 -19.20 10.62 -6.97
CA GLY A 219 -19.94 11.69 -6.29
C GLY A 219 -21.39 11.82 -6.74
N GLY A 220 -21.97 10.76 -7.31
CA GLY A 220 -23.39 10.65 -7.57
C GLY A 220 -24.18 10.64 -6.25
N THR A 221 -25.30 11.32 -6.23
CA THR A 221 -26.23 11.43 -5.10
C THR A 221 -27.61 10.92 -5.54
#